data_fa9d7bbba9e0509c94799c5abc4c0016
#
_entry.id   fa9d7bbba9e0509c94799c5abc4c0016
#
_cell.length_a   1.000
_cell.length_b   1.000
_cell.length_c   1.000
_cell.angle_alpha   90.00
_cell.angle_beta   90.00
_cell.angle_gamma   90.00
#
_symmetry.space_group_name_H-M   'P 1'
#
loop_
_entity.id
_entity.type
_entity.pdbx_description
1 polymer ?
#
loop_
_entity_poly.entity_id
_entity_poly.type
_entity_poly.pdbx_seq_one_letter_code
_entity_poly.pdbx_strand_id
1 'polypeptide(L)'
;MSTRADLPAAPKAPPSPAVIIGLLVFSAFVMILNETIMSVALPVLIVDLDITARTGQWLTSGFLLTMAVVIPMSGSLLQRFPVRGIFMTSMGFFCAGTLLAALAPGFAVLLAGRIVQACGTAVMVPLLMTTVMKLIPAERRGQTMGTISIVIAVAPAVGPTLSGFILGSLNWRWMFWIVLPIALLALTAGLLWLRVADDREEPTPIDALSVPLSAIAFAGLVFGLSELGSRGGQAAVPAWVPMTVGAAALLLFGARQLQLQRRDRAFLDLRPFTYRRFSVSLGLVVVGFMGLFGAIIMVPLYVQEVLGRSALVAGLVSLPGGVLMGVAGPLVGRAYDRHGARVLVVPGSILLFVALCGYATMSQGTPLWELVAVQTVMMLGLSMMFTPLMTDALGVLPDRLYSHGSAILTTLQQVAGAAGTALFVTVMARASVSDGAPDMPGVHAAFVVAAAIGAVAVVGAFFTASRPSPAGGTPVH
;
A
#
# COMPACT_ATOMS: atom_id res chain seq x y z
N MET A 1 65.20 -9.32 -12.90
CA MET A 1 63.97 -8.68 -13.37
C MET A 1 62.82 -9.58 -12.92
N SER A 2 62.19 -9.24 -11.81
CA SER A 2 61.10 -10.01 -11.24
C SER A 2 59.78 -9.41 -11.73
N THR A 3 59.08 -10.11 -12.58
CA THR A 3 57.73 -9.76 -13.04
C THR A 3 56.76 -9.86 -11.86
N ARG A 4 56.33 -8.73 -11.33
CA ARG A 4 55.17 -8.64 -10.45
C ARG A 4 53.96 -9.14 -11.24
N ALA A 5 53.48 -10.34 -10.92
CA ALA A 5 52.19 -10.79 -11.36
C ALA A 5 51.13 -9.90 -10.73
N ASP A 6 50.37 -9.17 -11.58
CA ASP A 6 49.18 -8.42 -11.16
C ASP A 6 48.18 -9.40 -10.55
N LEU A 7 48.09 -9.39 -9.21
CA LEU A 7 47.04 -10.09 -8.51
C LEU A 7 45.68 -9.46 -8.93
N PRO A 8 44.67 -10.25 -9.35
CA PRO A 8 43.39 -9.74 -9.65
C PRO A 8 42.81 -9.00 -8.44
N ALA A 9 42.32 -7.78 -8.64
CA ALA A 9 41.74 -6.96 -7.58
C ALA A 9 40.69 -7.78 -6.82
N ALA A 10 40.86 -7.85 -5.51
CA ALA A 10 39.93 -8.56 -4.63
C ALA A 10 38.49 -8.11 -4.89
N PRO A 11 37.51 -9.01 -5.02
CA PRO A 11 36.13 -8.64 -5.25
C PRO A 11 35.67 -7.69 -4.13
N LYS A 12 35.12 -6.52 -4.52
CA LYS A 12 34.58 -5.54 -3.57
C LYS A 12 33.59 -6.23 -2.64
N ALA A 13 33.79 -6.07 -1.32
CA ALA A 13 32.90 -6.64 -0.32
C ALA A 13 31.43 -6.30 -0.62
N PRO A 14 30.49 -7.23 -0.43
CA PRO A 14 29.08 -6.96 -0.65
C PRO A 14 28.61 -5.81 0.26
N PRO A 15 27.73 -4.92 -0.24
CA PRO A 15 27.22 -3.81 0.54
C PRO A 15 26.48 -4.33 1.77
N SER A 16 26.51 -3.55 2.86
CA SER A 16 25.83 -3.93 4.10
C SER A 16 24.30 -4.04 3.87
N PRO A 17 23.60 -4.96 4.57
CA PRO A 17 22.13 -5.06 4.48
C PRO A 17 21.41 -3.74 4.71
N ALA A 18 21.96 -2.85 5.55
CA ALA A 18 21.38 -1.53 5.81
C ALA A 18 21.37 -0.63 4.56
N VAL A 19 22.40 -0.66 3.72
CA VAL A 19 22.45 0.10 2.47
C VAL A 19 21.44 -0.43 1.47
N ILE A 20 21.32 -1.75 1.34
CA ILE A 20 20.34 -2.40 0.44
C ILE A 20 18.92 -2.02 0.85
N ILE A 21 18.57 -2.18 2.13
CA ILE A 21 17.24 -1.87 2.65
C ILE A 21 16.97 -0.36 2.57
N GLY A 22 17.94 0.48 2.92
CA GLY A 22 17.81 1.93 2.81
C GLY A 22 17.48 2.39 1.39
N LEU A 23 18.13 1.82 0.38
CA LEU A 23 17.84 2.09 -1.03
C LEU A 23 16.43 1.65 -1.42
N LEU A 24 16.01 0.46 -1.02
CA LEU A 24 14.65 -0.05 -1.31
C LEU A 24 13.58 0.79 -0.61
N VAL A 25 13.80 1.18 0.65
CA VAL A 25 12.90 2.05 1.44
C VAL A 25 12.78 3.42 0.77
N PHE A 26 13.91 4.03 0.38
CA PHE A 26 13.91 5.32 -0.31
C PHE A 26 13.17 5.25 -1.66
N SER A 27 13.41 4.19 -2.44
CA SER A 27 12.73 3.99 -3.72
C SER A 27 11.23 3.81 -3.54
N ALA A 28 10.80 3.00 -2.56
CA ALA A 28 9.40 2.83 -2.22
C ALA A 28 8.75 4.16 -1.76
N PHE A 29 9.46 4.97 -0.97
CA PHE A 29 9.02 6.30 -0.56
C PHE A 29 8.73 7.20 -1.77
N VAL A 30 9.66 7.30 -2.70
CA VAL A 30 9.51 8.14 -3.92
C VAL A 30 8.31 7.67 -4.75
N MET A 31 8.10 6.36 -4.89
CA MET A 31 6.97 5.80 -5.64
C MET A 31 5.62 6.08 -4.98
N ILE A 32 5.51 5.86 -3.65
CA ILE A 32 4.27 6.12 -2.89
C ILE A 32 3.99 7.62 -2.83
N LEU A 33 5.02 8.46 -2.67
CA LEU A 33 4.88 9.90 -2.72
C LEU A 33 4.32 10.37 -4.07
N ASN A 34 4.85 9.86 -5.19
CA ASN A 34 4.34 10.17 -6.53
C ASN A 34 2.88 9.73 -6.73
N GLU A 35 2.48 8.60 -6.15
CA GLU A 35 1.09 8.14 -6.17
C GLU A 35 0.16 9.14 -5.48
N THR A 36 0.55 9.63 -4.31
CA THR A 36 -0.28 10.53 -3.48
C THR A 36 -0.30 11.98 -3.97
N ILE A 37 0.79 12.48 -4.57
CA ILE A 37 0.84 13.79 -5.22
C ILE A 37 -0.22 13.92 -6.30
N MET A 38 -0.46 12.85 -7.06
CA MET A 38 -1.38 12.86 -8.21
C MET A 38 -2.85 13.06 -7.82
N SER A 39 -3.26 12.60 -6.63
CA SER A 39 -4.65 12.73 -6.17
C SER A 39 -5.10 14.19 -6.01
N VAL A 40 -4.18 15.07 -5.64
CA VAL A 40 -4.44 16.52 -5.47
C VAL A 40 -4.40 17.27 -6.81
N ALA A 41 -3.65 16.74 -7.78
CA ALA A 41 -3.52 17.36 -9.10
C ALA A 41 -4.75 17.17 -10.01
N LEU A 42 -5.61 16.22 -9.70
CA LEU A 42 -6.72 15.82 -10.55
C LEU A 42 -7.63 16.98 -10.99
N PRO A 43 -8.08 17.90 -10.10
CA PRO A 43 -8.90 19.04 -10.52
C PRO A 43 -8.19 19.96 -11.53
N VAL A 44 -6.90 20.21 -11.33
CA VAL A 44 -6.09 21.03 -12.24
C VAL A 44 -5.92 20.36 -13.59
N LEU A 45 -5.71 19.05 -13.62
CA LEU A 45 -5.57 18.26 -14.84
C LEU A 45 -6.88 18.21 -15.66
N ILE A 46 -8.03 18.16 -15.00
CA ILE A 46 -9.35 18.21 -15.66
C ILE A 46 -9.49 19.49 -16.46
N VAL A 47 -9.08 20.63 -15.88
CA VAL A 47 -9.17 21.93 -16.53
C VAL A 47 -8.09 22.09 -17.62
N ASP A 48 -6.82 21.76 -17.32
CA ASP A 48 -5.69 21.99 -18.25
C ASP A 48 -5.73 21.07 -19.48
N LEU A 49 -6.27 19.86 -19.34
CA LEU A 49 -6.38 18.88 -20.43
C LEU A 49 -7.77 18.92 -21.12
N ASP A 50 -8.67 19.80 -20.70
CA ASP A 50 -10.05 19.92 -21.21
C ASP A 50 -10.78 18.58 -21.24
N ILE A 51 -10.77 17.85 -20.13
CA ILE A 51 -11.37 16.52 -19.97
C ILE A 51 -12.48 16.54 -18.93
N THR A 52 -13.39 15.57 -19.01
CA THR A 52 -14.43 15.41 -17.98
C THR A 52 -13.83 14.86 -16.68
N ALA A 53 -14.47 15.13 -15.54
CA ALA A 53 -14.09 14.57 -14.25
C ALA A 53 -14.03 13.03 -14.28
N ARG A 54 -14.95 12.38 -15.00
CA ARG A 54 -14.98 10.93 -15.22
C ARG A 54 -13.76 10.44 -15.98
N THR A 55 -13.35 11.14 -17.03
CA THR A 55 -12.13 10.81 -17.78
C THR A 55 -10.89 10.99 -16.90
N GLY A 56 -10.83 12.08 -16.13
CA GLY A 56 -9.73 12.36 -15.22
C GLY A 56 -9.54 11.30 -14.13
N GLN A 57 -10.62 10.72 -13.62
CA GLN A 57 -10.54 9.64 -12.61
C GLN A 57 -9.75 8.42 -13.11
N TRP A 58 -9.68 8.17 -14.42
CA TRP A 58 -8.88 7.08 -14.97
C TRP A 58 -7.38 7.21 -14.70
N LEU A 59 -6.87 8.42 -14.46
CA LEU A 59 -5.47 8.63 -14.07
C LEU A 59 -5.13 7.97 -12.73
N THR A 60 -6.08 7.92 -11.80
CA THR A 60 -5.93 7.24 -10.51
C THR A 60 -6.42 5.79 -10.59
N SER A 61 -7.60 5.56 -11.14
CA SER A 61 -8.17 4.21 -11.25
C SER A 61 -7.34 3.29 -12.13
N GLY A 62 -6.83 3.77 -13.26
CA GLY A 62 -5.95 3.00 -14.15
C GLY A 62 -4.63 2.62 -13.48
N PHE A 63 -4.07 3.51 -12.65
CA PHE A 63 -2.90 3.21 -11.83
C PHE A 63 -3.19 2.10 -10.81
N LEU A 64 -4.27 2.24 -10.02
CA LEU A 64 -4.66 1.26 -9.01
C LEU A 64 -5.05 -0.10 -9.62
N LEU A 65 -5.74 -0.10 -10.77
CA LEU A 65 -6.07 -1.32 -11.50
C LEU A 65 -4.81 -2.04 -11.99
N THR A 66 -3.85 -1.30 -12.52
CA THR A 66 -2.56 -1.87 -12.93
C THR A 66 -1.82 -2.48 -11.74
N MET A 67 -1.80 -1.78 -10.60
CA MET A 67 -1.23 -2.33 -9.36
C MET A 67 -1.94 -3.60 -8.92
N ALA A 68 -3.28 -3.62 -8.93
CA ALA A 68 -4.07 -4.79 -8.56
C ALA A 68 -3.78 -6.03 -9.44
N VAL A 69 -3.43 -5.81 -10.71
CA VAL A 69 -3.03 -6.88 -11.65
C VAL A 69 -1.59 -7.35 -11.39
N VAL A 70 -0.66 -6.41 -11.18
CA VAL A 70 0.78 -6.72 -11.14
C VAL A 70 1.25 -7.21 -9.77
N ILE A 71 0.65 -6.73 -8.66
CA ILE A 71 1.06 -7.14 -7.29
C ILE A 71 0.98 -8.67 -7.09
N PRO A 72 -0.09 -9.38 -7.47
CA PRO A 72 -0.13 -10.85 -7.32
C PRO A 72 0.97 -11.56 -8.09
N MET A 73 1.41 -10.99 -9.23
CA MET A 73 2.50 -11.54 -10.03
C MET A 73 3.86 -11.43 -9.32
N SER A 74 4.02 -10.45 -8.44
CA SER A 74 5.30 -10.19 -7.76
C SER A 74 5.80 -11.40 -6.97
N GLY A 75 4.91 -12.22 -6.39
CA GLY A 75 5.27 -13.43 -5.65
C GLY A 75 6.11 -14.40 -6.48
N SER A 76 5.66 -14.70 -7.70
CA SER A 76 6.37 -15.58 -8.62
C SER A 76 7.60 -14.91 -9.27
N LEU A 77 7.55 -13.60 -9.52
CA LEU A 77 8.68 -12.84 -10.04
C LEU A 77 9.86 -12.82 -9.05
N LEU A 78 9.56 -12.59 -7.77
CA LEU A 78 10.56 -12.52 -6.69
C LEU A 78 11.25 -13.87 -6.40
N GLN A 79 10.65 -14.99 -6.79
CA GLN A 79 11.29 -16.29 -6.71
C GLN A 79 12.23 -16.58 -7.88
N ARG A 80 11.92 -16.03 -9.06
CA ARG A 80 12.62 -16.36 -10.32
C ARG A 80 13.77 -15.45 -10.63
N PHE A 81 13.60 -14.16 -10.37
CA PHE A 81 14.54 -13.15 -10.77
C PHE A 81 15.33 -12.60 -9.58
N PRO A 82 16.61 -12.26 -9.80
CA PRO A 82 17.43 -11.68 -8.75
C PRO A 82 16.83 -10.36 -8.25
N VAL A 83 16.97 -10.09 -6.94
CA VAL A 83 16.53 -8.84 -6.30
C VAL A 83 16.98 -7.61 -7.10
N ARG A 84 18.23 -7.62 -7.57
CA ARG A 84 18.79 -6.56 -8.41
C ARG A 84 18.03 -6.40 -9.73
N GLY A 85 17.77 -7.51 -10.44
CA GLY A 85 17.05 -7.49 -11.73
C GLY A 85 15.64 -6.94 -11.57
N ILE A 86 14.90 -7.39 -10.54
CA ILE A 86 13.55 -6.91 -10.23
C ILE A 86 13.57 -5.43 -9.88
N PHE A 87 14.51 -4.99 -9.02
CA PHE A 87 14.66 -3.58 -8.67
C PHE A 87 14.91 -2.71 -9.90
N MET A 88 15.85 -3.13 -10.78
CA MET A 88 16.18 -2.39 -11.98
C MET A 88 15.00 -2.28 -12.94
N THR A 89 14.25 -3.37 -13.12
CA THR A 89 13.05 -3.39 -13.96
C THR A 89 11.95 -2.51 -13.37
N SER A 90 11.69 -2.62 -12.08
CA SER A 90 10.70 -1.83 -11.33
C SER A 90 11.00 -0.32 -11.42
N MET A 91 12.23 0.08 -11.07
CA MET A 91 12.67 1.47 -11.17
C MET A 91 12.73 1.96 -12.61
N GLY A 92 13.11 1.10 -13.57
CA GLY A 92 13.12 1.40 -14.99
C GLY A 92 11.72 1.73 -15.51
N PHE A 93 10.71 0.90 -15.19
CA PHE A 93 9.31 1.18 -15.52
C PHE A 93 8.83 2.47 -14.86
N PHE A 94 9.18 2.69 -13.61
CA PHE A 94 8.79 3.91 -12.89
C PHE A 94 9.41 5.17 -13.53
N CYS A 95 10.71 5.16 -13.85
CA CYS A 95 11.39 6.27 -14.53
C CYS A 95 10.82 6.51 -15.94
N ALA A 96 10.61 5.45 -16.73
CA ALA A 96 10.05 5.56 -18.07
C ALA A 96 8.62 6.12 -18.04
N GLY A 97 7.76 5.62 -17.13
CA GLY A 97 6.41 6.12 -16.95
C GLY A 97 6.38 7.57 -16.44
N THR A 98 7.32 7.94 -15.53
CA THR A 98 7.46 9.32 -15.05
C THR A 98 7.89 10.27 -16.18
N LEU A 99 8.82 9.84 -17.03
CA LEU A 99 9.24 10.62 -18.20
C LEU A 99 8.09 10.79 -19.21
N LEU A 100 7.35 9.71 -19.52
CA LEU A 100 6.17 9.78 -20.38
C LEU A 100 5.11 10.74 -19.82
N ALA A 101 4.86 10.70 -18.51
CA ALA A 101 3.92 11.60 -17.86
C ALA A 101 4.40 13.07 -17.87
N ALA A 102 5.69 13.31 -17.66
CA ALA A 102 6.28 14.65 -17.71
C ALA A 102 6.19 15.29 -19.11
N LEU A 103 6.33 14.48 -20.14
CA LEU A 103 6.29 14.91 -21.54
C LEU A 103 4.89 14.82 -22.17
N ALA A 104 3.87 14.40 -21.40
CA ALA A 104 2.55 14.12 -21.94
C ALA A 104 1.91 15.35 -22.61
N PRO A 105 1.58 15.29 -23.94
CA PRO A 105 0.88 16.36 -24.63
C PRO A 105 -0.62 16.38 -24.30
N GLY A 106 -1.17 15.28 -23.78
CA GLY A 106 -2.58 15.13 -23.48
C GLY A 106 -2.87 13.91 -22.62
N PHE A 107 -4.16 13.70 -22.33
CA PHE A 107 -4.65 12.66 -21.40
C PHE A 107 -4.17 11.24 -21.73
N ALA A 108 -4.22 10.81 -22.99
CA ALA A 108 -3.89 9.43 -23.37
C ALA A 108 -2.44 9.06 -23.03
N VAL A 109 -1.49 9.97 -23.32
CA VAL A 109 -0.06 9.75 -23.02
C VAL A 109 0.18 9.83 -21.51
N LEU A 110 -0.49 10.73 -20.82
CA LEU A 110 -0.43 10.82 -19.35
C LEU A 110 -0.92 9.52 -18.71
N LEU A 111 -2.07 9.00 -19.15
CA LEU A 111 -2.61 7.72 -18.66
C LEU A 111 -1.66 6.55 -18.95
N ALA A 112 -1.10 6.47 -20.17
CA ALA A 112 -0.12 5.46 -20.51
C ALA A 112 1.12 5.55 -19.59
N GLY A 113 1.63 6.76 -19.34
CA GLY A 113 2.71 6.99 -18.40
C GLY A 113 2.38 6.49 -16.99
N ARG A 114 1.16 6.74 -16.51
CA ARG A 114 0.66 6.27 -15.20
C ARG A 114 0.57 4.74 -15.11
N ILE A 115 0.11 4.08 -16.17
CA ILE A 115 0.07 2.61 -16.26
C ILE A 115 1.48 2.03 -16.18
N VAL A 116 2.42 2.60 -16.94
CA VAL A 116 3.82 2.17 -16.93
C VAL A 116 4.46 2.40 -15.55
N GLN A 117 4.21 3.54 -14.89
CA GLN A 117 4.64 3.79 -13.50
C GLN A 117 4.10 2.73 -12.52
N ALA A 118 2.81 2.39 -12.64
CA ALA A 118 2.14 1.43 -11.76
C ALA A 118 2.77 0.03 -11.87
N CYS A 119 3.18 -0.41 -13.06
CA CYS A 119 3.90 -1.67 -13.23
C CYS A 119 5.19 -1.73 -12.39
N GLY A 120 5.93 -0.61 -12.31
CA GLY A 120 7.11 -0.51 -11.46
C GLY A 120 6.76 -0.48 -9.98
N THR A 121 5.82 0.39 -9.58
CA THR A 121 5.42 0.60 -8.19
C THR A 121 4.88 -0.66 -7.53
N ALA A 122 4.09 -1.45 -8.26
CA ALA A 122 3.42 -2.65 -7.78
C ALA A 122 4.38 -3.71 -7.19
N VAL A 123 5.60 -3.79 -7.69
CA VAL A 123 6.56 -4.82 -7.29
C VAL A 123 7.48 -4.34 -6.15
N MET A 124 7.61 -3.02 -5.95
CA MET A 124 8.60 -2.45 -5.03
C MET A 124 8.35 -2.82 -3.57
N VAL A 125 7.10 -2.72 -3.08
CA VAL A 125 6.77 -3.04 -1.68
C VAL A 125 6.93 -4.54 -1.38
N PRO A 126 6.42 -5.48 -2.20
CA PRO A 126 6.72 -6.91 -2.04
C PRO A 126 8.23 -7.23 -2.09
N LEU A 127 8.99 -6.58 -2.98
CA LEU A 127 10.44 -6.73 -3.06
C LEU A 127 11.12 -6.28 -1.76
N LEU A 128 10.75 -5.11 -1.25
CA LEU A 128 11.27 -4.57 0.00
C LEU A 128 11.00 -5.52 1.17
N MET A 129 9.73 -5.94 1.35
CA MET A 129 9.33 -6.83 2.44
C MET A 129 10.04 -8.18 2.38
N THR A 130 10.09 -8.80 1.19
CA THR A 130 10.79 -10.08 0.99
C THR A 130 12.29 -9.95 1.25
N THR A 131 12.92 -8.85 0.82
CA THR A 131 14.34 -8.60 1.03
C THR A 131 14.66 -8.41 2.52
N VAL A 132 13.81 -7.71 3.26
CA VAL A 132 13.96 -7.57 4.73
C VAL A 132 13.90 -8.92 5.42
N MET A 133 12.92 -9.76 5.06
CA MET A 133 12.77 -11.10 5.65
C MET A 133 13.97 -12.00 5.38
N LYS A 134 14.62 -11.86 4.21
CA LYS A 134 15.80 -12.64 3.83
C LYS A 134 17.10 -12.13 4.46
N LEU A 135 17.29 -10.81 4.56
CA LEU A 135 18.57 -10.20 4.96
C LEU A 135 18.67 -9.85 6.45
N ILE A 136 17.54 -9.66 7.13
CA ILE A 136 17.50 -9.19 8.52
C ILE A 136 17.25 -10.36 9.48
N PRO A 137 18.10 -10.53 10.52
CA PRO A 137 17.86 -11.49 11.58
C PRO A 137 16.51 -11.28 12.27
N ALA A 138 15.87 -12.36 12.72
CA ALA A 138 14.54 -12.35 13.29
C ALA A 138 14.36 -11.32 14.43
N GLU A 139 15.43 -11.14 15.25
CA GLU A 139 15.46 -10.25 16.42
C GLU A 139 15.39 -8.76 16.08
N ARG A 140 15.61 -8.38 14.82
CA ARG A 140 15.62 -6.99 14.33
C ARG A 140 14.60 -6.74 13.21
N ARG A 141 13.82 -7.72 12.83
CA ARG A 141 12.81 -7.60 11.76
C ARG A 141 11.75 -6.56 12.11
N GLY A 142 11.27 -6.53 13.34
CA GLY A 142 10.29 -5.57 13.80
C GLY A 142 10.79 -4.13 13.70
N GLN A 143 12.01 -3.85 14.18
CA GLN A 143 12.62 -2.53 14.06
C GLN A 143 12.76 -2.10 12.59
N THR A 144 13.17 -3.00 11.71
CA THR A 144 13.34 -2.71 10.28
C THR A 144 11.99 -2.49 9.60
N MET A 145 10.99 -3.31 9.89
CA MET A 145 9.61 -3.12 9.41
C MET A 145 9.00 -1.81 9.93
N GLY A 146 9.32 -1.42 11.16
CA GLY A 146 8.94 -0.11 11.69
C GLY A 146 9.54 1.06 10.89
N THR A 147 10.75 0.92 10.37
CA THR A 147 11.35 1.92 9.46
C THR A 147 10.59 1.97 8.11
N ILE A 148 10.11 0.84 7.61
CA ILE A 148 9.26 0.80 6.40
C ILE A 148 7.93 1.50 6.64
N SER A 149 7.38 1.39 7.85
CA SER A 149 6.14 2.09 8.23
C SER A 149 6.25 3.62 8.11
N ILE A 150 7.47 4.20 8.23
CA ILE A 150 7.71 5.64 7.94
C ILE A 150 7.31 5.96 6.50
N VAL A 151 7.69 5.11 5.55
CA VAL A 151 7.39 5.29 4.13
C VAL A 151 5.88 5.26 3.90
N ILE A 152 5.21 4.26 4.47
CA ILE A 152 3.77 4.06 4.31
C ILE A 152 2.97 5.21 4.93
N ALA A 153 3.46 5.81 6.02
CA ALA A 153 2.76 6.86 6.76
C ALA A 153 3.08 8.27 6.27
N VAL A 154 4.36 8.57 6.06
CA VAL A 154 4.84 9.94 5.78
C VAL A 154 4.61 10.32 4.32
N ALA A 155 4.76 9.40 3.38
CA ALA A 155 4.56 9.69 1.97
C ALA A 155 3.13 10.20 1.66
N PRO A 156 2.04 9.54 2.11
CA PRO A 156 0.69 10.08 1.95
C PRO A 156 0.42 11.39 2.70
N ALA A 157 1.08 11.61 3.83
CA ALA A 157 0.89 12.85 4.60
C ALA A 157 1.58 14.06 3.95
N VAL A 158 2.76 13.85 3.36
CA VAL A 158 3.56 14.90 2.68
C VAL A 158 3.07 15.14 1.26
N GLY A 159 2.55 14.12 0.58
CA GLY A 159 2.13 14.20 -0.83
C GLY A 159 1.20 15.36 -1.16
N PRO A 160 0.06 15.52 -0.49
CA PRO A 160 -0.86 16.62 -0.73
C PRO A 160 -0.22 18.00 -0.51
N THR A 161 0.59 18.15 0.53
CA THR A 161 1.27 19.42 0.83
C THR A 161 2.27 19.78 -0.27
N LEU A 162 3.08 18.82 -0.71
CA LEU A 162 4.04 19.00 -1.79
C LEU A 162 3.35 19.30 -3.13
N SER A 163 2.27 18.57 -3.43
CA SER A 163 1.44 18.80 -4.61
C SER A 163 0.86 20.21 -4.61
N GLY A 164 0.27 20.65 -3.49
CA GLY A 164 -0.31 22.00 -3.36
C GLY A 164 0.75 23.09 -3.57
N PHE A 165 1.97 22.91 -3.04
CA PHE A 165 3.09 23.85 -3.24
C PHE A 165 3.52 23.92 -4.71
N ILE A 166 3.67 22.77 -5.38
CA ILE A 166 4.06 22.71 -6.80
C ILE A 166 2.97 23.35 -7.68
N LEU A 167 1.72 23.01 -7.48
CA LEU A 167 0.60 23.51 -8.27
C LEU A 167 0.32 25.00 -8.04
N GLY A 168 0.66 25.52 -6.87
CA GLY A 168 0.51 26.94 -6.55
C GLY A 168 1.55 27.85 -7.22
N SER A 169 2.69 27.32 -7.65
CA SER A 169 3.81 28.08 -8.20
C SER A 169 4.23 27.63 -9.60
N LEU A 170 3.96 26.39 -9.97
CA LEU A 170 4.39 25.76 -11.21
C LEU A 170 3.23 25.01 -11.87
N ASN A 171 3.41 24.51 -13.10
CA ASN A 171 2.41 23.66 -13.74
C ASN A 171 2.53 22.20 -13.24
N TRP A 172 1.48 21.39 -13.49
CA TRP A 172 1.40 19.99 -13.03
C TRP A 172 2.52 19.09 -13.56
N ARG A 173 3.15 19.40 -14.70
CA ARG A 173 4.25 18.61 -15.26
C ARG A 173 5.47 18.59 -14.34
N TRP A 174 5.65 19.66 -13.54
CA TRP A 174 6.75 19.73 -12.57
C TRP A 174 6.67 18.68 -11.47
N MET A 175 5.51 18.13 -11.19
CA MET A 175 5.39 17.01 -10.25
C MET A 175 6.17 15.79 -10.74
N PHE A 176 6.19 15.55 -12.04
CA PHE A 176 6.97 14.48 -12.66
C PHE A 176 8.44 14.87 -12.88
N TRP A 177 8.69 16.11 -13.29
CA TRP A 177 10.06 16.60 -13.48
C TRP A 177 10.89 16.63 -12.21
N ILE A 178 10.30 16.88 -11.04
CA ILE A 178 10.97 16.83 -9.72
C ILE A 178 11.24 15.37 -9.31
N VAL A 179 10.28 14.47 -9.54
CA VAL A 179 10.41 13.06 -9.14
C VAL A 179 11.39 12.30 -10.03
N LEU A 180 11.46 12.61 -11.32
CA LEU A 180 12.29 11.90 -12.28
C LEU A 180 13.79 11.87 -11.92
N PRO A 181 14.48 12.98 -11.62
CA PRO A 181 15.88 12.94 -11.24
C PRO A 181 16.11 12.16 -9.94
N ILE A 182 15.20 12.24 -8.98
CA ILE A 182 15.28 11.50 -7.72
C ILE A 182 15.17 9.98 -8.01
N ALA A 183 14.25 9.58 -8.88
CA ALA A 183 14.08 8.19 -9.30
C ALA A 183 15.30 7.68 -10.09
N LEU A 184 15.88 8.50 -10.97
CA LEU A 184 17.11 8.17 -11.71
C LEU A 184 18.31 8.02 -10.78
N LEU A 185 18.42 8.85 -9.74
CA LEU A 185 19.45 8.70 -8.70
C LEU A 185 19.28 7.39 -7.93
N ALA A 186 18.03 7.00 -7.56
CA ALA A 186 17.77 5.72 -6.94
C ALA A 186 18.09 4.54 -7.88
N LEU A 187 17.75 4.65 -9.17
CA LEU A 187 18.07 3.65 -10.19
C LEU A 187 19.59 3.47 -10.34
N THR A 188 20.35 4.56 -10.44
CA THR A 188 21.81 4.52 -10.56
C THR A 188 22.46 4.00 -9.27
N ALA A 189 21.97 4.39 -8.11
CA ALA A 189 22.41 3.82 -6.83
C ALA A 189 22.19 2.33 -6.77
N GLY A 190 21.04 1.82 -7.27
CA GLY A 190 20.76 0.40 -7.40
C GLY A 190 21.72 -0.33 -8.35
N LEU A 191 22.06 0.27 -9.47
CA LEU A 191 23.07 -0.27 -10.41
C LEU A 191 24.42 -0.45 -9.75
N LEU A 192 24.83 0.49 -8.91
CA LEU A 192 26.17 0.52 -8.31
C LEU A 192 26.24 -0.36 -7.04
N TRP A 193 25.20 -0.31 -6.20
CA TRP A 193 25.26 -0.86 -4.84
C TRP A 193 24.38 -2.09 -4.59
N LEU A 194 23.35 -2.35 -5.42
CA LEU A 194 22.47 -3.49 -5.17
C LEU A 194 23.13 -4.80 -5.64
N ARG A 195 23.93 -5.42 -4.75
CA ARG A 195 24.55 -6.72 -4.95
C ARG A 195 24.11 -7.63 -3.83
N VAL A 196 23.08 -8.44 -4.09
CA VAL A 196 22.55 -9.45 -3.17
C VAL A 196 23.02 -10.81 -3.71
N ALA A 197 23.54 -11.66 -2.83
CA ALA A 197 23.82 -13.04 -3.18
C ALA A 197 22.52 -13.75 -3.58
N ASP A 198 22.53 -14.48 -4.66
CA ASP A 198 21.35 -15.04 -5.30
C ASP A 198 21.37 -16.56 -5.09
N ASP A 199 20.75 -17.02 -4.01
CA ASP A 199 20.43 -18.44 -3.83
C ASP A 199 19.14 -18.72 -4.63
N ARG A 200 19.32 -19.13 -5.89
CA ARG A 200 18.21 -19.45 -6.78
C ARG A 200 17.73 -20.86 -6.58
N GLU A 201 16.44 -21.02 -6.34
CA GLU A 201 15.75 -22.26 -6.65
C GLU A 201 15.56 -22.38 -8.17
N GLU A 202 15.47 -23.60 -8.70
CA GLU A 202 15.24 -23.83 -10.13
C GLU A 202 13.96 -23.11 -10.59
N PRO A 203 13.99 -22.36 -11.72
CA PRO A 203 12.85 -21.56 -12.16
C PRO A 203 11.67 -22.47 -12.57
N THR A 204 10.63 -22.50 -11.75
CA THR A 204 9.37 -23.18 -12.09
C THR A 204 8.65 -22.46 -13.23
N PRO A 205 8.04 -23.14 -14.23
CA PRO A 205 7.34 -22.50 -15.35
C PRO A 205 6.15 -21.64 -14.87
N ILE A 206 5.99 -20.42 -15.45
CA ILE A 206 4.82 -19.57 -15.16
C ILE A 206 3.59 -20.23 -15.75
N ASP A 207 2.55 -20.38 -14.94
CA ASP A 207 1.25 -20.79 -15.44
C ASP A 207 0.57 -19.62 -16.20
N ALA A 208 0.59 -19.70 -17.53
CA ALA A 208 0.08 -18.65 -18.40
C ALA A 208 -1.41 -18.33 -18.17
N LEU A 209 -2.20 -19.30 -17.69
CA LEU A 209 -3.63 -19.07 -17.40
C LEU A 209 -3.86 -18.38 -16.06
N SER A 210 -2.97 -18.54 -15.09
CA SER A 210 -3.07 -17.86 -13.79
C SER A 210 -2.93 -16.34 -13.90
N VAL A 211 -2.18 -15.85 -14.89
CA VAL A 211 -1.97 -14.41 -15.12
C VAL A 211 -3.28 -13.68 -15.47
N PRO A 212 -4.01 -14.03 -16.54
CA PRO A 212 -5.28 -13.37 -16.85
C PRO A 212 -6.35 -13.62 -15.79
N LEU A 213 -6.39 -14.79 -15.15
CA LEU A 213 -7.35 -15.06 -14.08
C LEU A 213 -7.12 -14.12 -12.88
N SER A 214 -5.87 -13.95 -12.43
CA SER A 214 -5.56 -13.00 -11.35
C SER A 214 -5.84 -11.56 -11.75
N ALA A 215 -5.52 -11.18 -13.00
CA ALA A 215 -5.79 -9.86 -13.53
C ALA A 215 -7.30 -9.54 -13.52
N ILE A 216 -8.13 -10.44 -14.04
CA ILE A 216 -9.60 -10.26 -14.06
C ILE A 216 -10.16 -10.27 -12.63
N ALA A 217 -9.66 -11.16 -11.76
CA ALA A 217 -10.10 -11.27 -10.38
C ALA A 217 -9.88 -9.95 -9.61
N PHE A 218 -8.65 -9.50 -9.53
CA PHE A 218 -8.30 -8.34 -8.70
C PHE A 218 -8.71 -7.02 -9.37
N ALA A 219 -8.53 -6.87 -10.69
CA ALA A 219 -9.00 -5.67 -11.39
C ALA A 219 -10.53 -5.57 -11.36
N GLY A 220 -11.25 -6.68 -11.56
CA GLY A 220 -12.70 -6.71 -11.49
C GLY A 220 -13.24 -6.32 -10.11
N LEU A 221 -12.64 -6.83 -9.03
CA LEU A 221 -13.01 -6.47 -7.67
C LEU A 221 -12.69 -5.01 -7.36
N VAL A 222 -11.47 -4.55 -7.63
CA VAL A 222 -11.05 -3.16 -7.33
C VAL A 222 -11.86 -2.17 -8.17
N PHE A 223 -12.07 -2.45 -9.45
CA PHE A 223 -12.89 -1.59 -10.32
C PHE A 223 -14.35 -1.55 -9.87
N GLY A 224 -14.95 -2.72 -9.60
CA GLY A 224 -16.33 -2.79 -9.13
C GLY A 224 -16.53 -2.07 -7.79
N LEU A 225 -15.60 -2.22 -6.85
CA LEU A 225 -15.62 -1.48 -5.58
C LEU A 225 -15.46 0.02 -5.80
N SER A 226 -14.57 0.45 -6.69
CA SER A 226 -14.36 1.86 -7.01
C SER A 226 -15.61 2.50 -7.62
N GLU A 227 -16.31 1.79 -8.50
CA GLU A 227 -17.58 2.26 -9.10
C GLU A 227 -18.72 2.34 -8.09
N LEU A 228 -18.78 1.45 -7.08
CA LEU A 228 -19.76 1.55 -5.99
C LEU A 228 -19.60 2.83 -5.17
N GLY A 229 -18.35 3.28 -4.98
CA GLY A 229 -18.03 4.51 -4.26
C GLY A 229 -18.16 5.79 -5.11
N SER A 230 -18.31 5.68 -6.44
CA SER A 230 -18.41 6.85 -7.31
C SER A 230 -19.82 7.43 -7.29
N ARG A 231 -19.90 8.76 -7.03
CA ARG A 231 -21.16 9.53 -7.14
C ARG A 231 -21.40 9.90 -8.59
N GLY A 232 -22.46 9.42 -9.17
CA GLY A 232 -22.85 9.89 -10.51
C GLY A 232 -23.32 8.80 -11.46
N GLY A 233 -24.26 8.03 -11.06
CA GLY A 233 -25.39 7.35 -11.67
C GLY A 233 -25.40 6.86 -13.12
N GLN A 234 -24.38 7.03 -13.93
CA GLN A 234 -24.33 6.53 -15.30
C GLN A 234 -23.00 5.82 -15.59
N ALA A 235 -22.69 4.80 -14.77
CA ALA A 235 -21.65 3.85 -15.16
C ALA A 235 -22.15 3.13 -16.43
N ALA A 236 -21.31 3.03 -17.46
CA ALA A 236 -21.62 2.28 -18.67
C ALA A 236 -21.90 0.79 -18.36
N VAL A 237 -21.36 0.30 -17.21
CA VAL A 237 -21.57 -1.06 -16.70
C VAL A 237 -21.94 -0.95 -15.22
N PRO A 238 -23.04 -1.55 -14.74
CA PRO A 238 -23.38 -1.58 -13.33
C PRO A 238 -22.25 -2.19 -12.49
N ALA A 239 -21.95 -1.59 -11.33
CA ALA A 239 -20.81 -1.98 -10.47
C ALA A 239 -20.82 -3.47 -10.04
N TRP A 240 -22.02 -4.09 -9.93
CA TRP A 240 -22.15 -5.50 -9.61
C TRP A 240 -21.59 -6.43 -10.70
N VAL A 241 -21.54 -6.01 -11.98
CA VAL A 241 -21.02 -6.83 -13.08
C VAL A 241 -19.51 -7.07 -12.93
N PRO A 242 -18.64 -6.04 -12.86
CA PRO A 242 -17.22 -6.29 -12.63
C PRO A 242 -16.94 -6.96 -11.28
N MET A 243 -17.76 -6.73 -10.24
CA MET A 243 -17.62 -7.41 -8.96
C MET A 243 -17.92 -8.91 -9.07
N THR A 244 -19.01 -9.32 -9.73
CA THR A 244 -19.36 -10.74 -9.90
C THR A 244 -18.36 -11.45 -10.82
N VAL A 245 -17.94 -10.82 -11.91
CA VAL A 245 -16.89 -11.35 -12.80
C VAL A 245 -15.57 -11.49 -12.04
N GLY A 246 -15.18 -10.47 -11.26
CA GLY A 246 -13.97 -10.50 -10.43
C GLY A 246 -14.04 -11.60 -9.37
N ALA A 247 -15.18 -11.76 -8.67
CA ALA A 247 -15.37 -12.79 -7.67
C ALA A 247 -15.33 -14.20 -8.28
N ALA A 248 -16.00 -14.42 -9.41
CA ALA A 248 -15.94 -15.69 -10.13
C ALA A 248 -14.50 -16.02 -10.60
N ALA A 249 -13.80 -15.04 -11.16
CA ALA A 249 -12.42 -15.20 -11.57
C ALA A 249 -11.50 -15.48 -10.35
N LEU A 250 -11.74 -14.86 -9.19
CA LEU A 250 -11.00 -15.12 -7.95
C LEU A 250 -11.20 -16.56 -7.45
N LEU A 251 -12.43 -17.07 -7.50
CA LEU A 251 -12.73 -18.46 -7.14
C LEU A 251 -12.02 -19.44 -8.08
N LEU A 252 -12.08 -19.19 -9.40
CA LEU A 252 -11.38 -20.01 -10.41
C LEU A 252 -9.87 -19.94 -10.24
N PHE A 253 -9.33 -18.74 -9.99
CA PHE A 253 -7.92 -18.52 -9.68
C PHE A 253 -7.49 -19.32 -8.45
N GLY A 254 -8.24 -19.19 -7.34
CA GLY A 254 -7.97 -19.93 -6.10
C GLY A 254 -7.97 -21.44 -6.30
N ALA A 255 -9.01 -21.98 -6.96
CA ALA A 255 -9.11 -23.40 -7.27
C ALA A 255 -7.91 -23.89 -8.12
N ARG A 256 -7.49 -23.07 -9.11
CA ARG A 256 -6.33 -23.37 -9.93
C ARG A 256 -5.03 -23.32 -9.13
N GLN A 257 -4.84 -22.31 -8.24
CA GLN A 257 -3.67 -22.26 -7.38
C GLN A 257 -3.58 -23.48 -6.47
N LEU A 258 -4.69 -23.95 -5.88
CA LEU A 258 -4.71 -25.15 -5.06
C LEU A 258 -4.32 -26.41 -5.85
N GLN A 259 -4.69 -26.50 -7.14
CA GLN A 259 -4.27 -27.61 -8.01
C GLN A 259 -2.77 -27.54 -8.35
N LEU A 260 -2.27 -26.35 -8.71
CA LEU A 260 -0.87 -26.11 -9.07
C LEU A 260 0.07 -26.25 -7.86
N GLN A 261 -0.41 -25.86 -6.67
CA GLN A 261 0.32 -25.98 -5.40
C GLN A 261 0.65 -27.44 -5.05
N ARG A 262 -0.21 -28.41 -5.42
CA ARG A 262 0.09 -29.83 -5.25
C ARG A 262 1.27 -30.31 -6.08
N ARG A 263 1.67 -29.56 -7.10
CA ARG A 263 2.79 -29.84 -8.01
C ARG A 263 3.97 -28.87 -7.81
N ASP A 264 3.93 -28.05 -6.74
CA ASP A 264 4.90 -26.96 -6.45
C ASP A 264 5.12 -26.01 -7.64
N ARG A 265 4.04 -25.74 -8.42
CA ARG A 265 4.02 -24.86 -9.59
C ARG A 265 3.04 -23.70 -9.45
N ALA A 266 2.63 -23.37 -8.21
CA ALA A 266 1.68 -22.30 -7.98
C ALA A 266 2.25 -20.96 -8.41
N PHE A 267 1.43 -20.18 -9.14
CA PHE A 267 1.74 -18.80 -9.49
C PHE A 267 1.70 -17.90 -8.24
N LEU A 268 0.69 -18.10 -7.38
CA LEU A 268 0.61 -17.51 -6.04
C LEU A 268 0.32 -18.65 -5.05
N ASP A 269 1.32 -19.03 -4.26
CA ASP A 269 1.16 -20.10 -3.28
C ASP A 269 0.23 -19.65 -2.14
N LEU A 270 -0.83 -20.42 -1.90
CA LEU A 270 -1.83 -20.14 -0.86
C LEU A 270 -1.49 -20.82 0.49
N ARG A 271 -0.38 -21.56 0.58
CA ARG A 271 0.09 -22.18 1.85
C ARG A 271 0.29 -21.16 2.99
N PRO A 272 0.62 -19.87 2.78
CA PRO A 272 0.64 -18.90 3.88
C PRO A 272 -0.65 -18.89 4.70
N PHE A 273 -1.81 -19.12 4.10
CA PHE A 273 -3.10 -19.17 4.81
C PHE A 273 -3.24 -20.37 5.76
N THR A 274 -2.45 -21.41 5.63
CA THR A 274 -2.42 -22.55 6.57
C THR A 274 -1.78 -22.18 7.91
N TYR A 275 -0.99 -21.10 7.93
CA TYR A 275 -0.41 -20.57 9.17
C TYR A 275 -1.41 -19.64 9.84
N ARG A 276 -2.00 -20.09 10.97
CA ARG A 276 -3.01 -19.30 11.71
C ARG A 276 -2.52 -17.87 12.03
N ARG A 277 -1.26 -17.71 12.41
CA ARG A 277 -0.68 -16.39 12.70
C ARG A 277 -0.71 -15.48 11.46
N PHE A 278 -0.33 -16.00 10.30
CA PHE A 278 -0.40 -15.25 9.05
C PHE A 278 -1.83 -14.78 8.77
N SER A 279 -2.81 -15.70 8.83
CA SER A 279 -4.21 -15.41 8.50
C SER A 279 -4.84 -14.42 9.48
N VAL A 280 -4.57 -14.52 10.78
CA VAL A 280 -5.07 -13.57 11.80
C VAL A 280 -4.43 -12.20 11.60
N SER A 281 -3.11 -12.13 11.46
CA SER A 281 -2.40 -10.86 11.25
C SER A 281 -2.83 -10.19 9.95
N LEU A 282 -2.97 -10.96 8.86
CA LEU A 282 -3.47 -10.47 7.58
C LEU A 282 -4.89 -9.92 7.68
N GLY A 283 -5.81 -10.65 8.34
CA GLY A 283 -7.19 -10.18 8.56
C GLY A 283 -7.23 -8.84 9.30
N LEU A 284 -6.41 -8.66 10.32
CA LEU A 284 -6.31 -7.40 11.06
C LEU A 284 -5.66 -6.28 10.23
N VAL A 285 -4.70 -6.59 9.39
CA VAL A 285 -4.13 -5.63 8.43
C VAL A 285 -5.20 -5.16 7.45
N VAL A 286 -6.00 -6.07 6.90
CA VAL A 286 -7.13 -5.75 6.00
C VAL A 286 -8.11 -4.81 6.68
N VAL A 287 -8.54 -5.13 7.90
CA VAL A 287 -9.46 -4.28 8.68
C VAL A 287 -8.85 -2.89 8.97
N GLY A 288 -7.57 -2.84 9.35
CA GLY A 288 -6.86 -1.58 9.56
C GLY A 288 -6.74 -0.72 8.29
N PHE A 289 -6.47 -1.35 7.14
CA PHE A 289 -6.41 -0.64 5.85
C PHE A 289 -7.78 -0.14 5.39
N MET A 290 -8.86 -0.88 5.62
CA MET A 290 -10.22 -0.38 5.37
C MET A 290 -10.48 0.90 6.17
N GLY A 291 -10.17 0.90 7.47
CA GLY A 291 -10.31 2.07 8.33
C GLY A 291 -9.45 3.25 7.89
N LEU A 292 -8.17 2.98 7.56
CA LEU A 292 -7.23 4.00 7.09
C LEU A 292 -7.70 4.70 5.82
N PHE A 293 -8.02 3.93 4.78
CA PHE A 293 -8.43 4.50 3.49
C PHE A 293 -9.82 5.16 3.58
N GLY A 294 -10.71 4.63 4.43
CA GLY A 294 -11.96 5.30 4.75
C GLY A 294 -11.73 6.69 5.35
N ALA A 295 -10.85 6.79 6.35
CA ALA A 295 -10.54 8.08 6.99
C ALA A 295 -9.80 9.03 6.05
N ILE A 296 -8.88 8.54 5.20
CA ILE A 296 -8.16 9.35 4.20
C ILE A 296 -9.14 10.10 3.28
N ILE A 297 -10.30 9.53 2.99
CA ILE A 297 -11.32 10.14 2.13
C ILE A 297 -12.35 10.93 2.95
N MET A 298 -12.82 10.37 4.07
CA MET A 298 -13.88 11.00 4.86
C MET A 298 -13.41 12.28 5.58
N VAL A 299 -12.18 12.30 6.11
CA VAL A 299 -11.67 13.46 6.86
C VAL A 299 -11.54 14.70 5.97
N PRO A 300 -10.93 14.66 4.78
CA PRO A 300 -10.93 15.80 3.87
C PRO A 300 -12.34 16.24 3.43
N LEU A 301 -13.24 15.31 3.15
CA LEU A 301 -14.63 15.64 2.79
C LEU A 301 -15.34 16.33 3.95
N TYR A 302 -15.20 15.84 5.17
CA TYR A 302 -15.78 16.50 6.35
C TYR A 302 -15.21 17.91 6.55
N VAL A 303 -13.90 18.10 6.44
CA VAL A 303 -13.25 19.41 6.61
C VAL A 303 -13.65 20.40 5.53
N GLN A 304 -13.77 19.97 4.27
CA GLN A 304 -14.04 20.86 3.15
C GLN A 304 -15.53 21.11 2.97
N GLU A 305 -16.36 20.06 2.95
CA GLU A 305 -17.78 20.18 2.61
C GLU A 305 -18.65 20.50 3.82
N VAL A 306 -18.33 19.95 5.01
CA VAL A 306 -19.15 20.16 6.23
C VAL A 306 -18.65 21.35 7.04
N LEU A 307 -17.32 21.48 7.26
CA LEU A 307 -16.75 22.59 8.02
C LEU A 307 -16.42 23.81 7.15
N GLY A 308 -16.56 23.76 5.82
CA GLY A 308 -16.29 24.85 4.88
C GLY A 308 -14.84 25.35 4.89
N ARG A 309 -13.86 24.48 5.22
CA ARG A 309 -12.45 24.84 5.30
C ARG A 309 -11.70 24.48 4.02
N SER A 310 -10.54 25.12 3.81
CA SER A 310 -9.72 24.87 2.63
C SER A 310 -9.07 23.46 2.63
N ALA A 311 -8.72 22.97 1.44
CA ALA A 311 -7.99 21.72 1.26
C ALA A 311 -6.64 21.71 2.02
N LEU A 312 -6.00 22.89 2.17
CA LEU A 312 -4.78 23.03 2.96
C LEU A 312 -5.02 22.66 4.43
N VAL A 313 -6.14 23.14 5.01
CA VAL A 313 -6.52 22.80 6.40
C VAL A 313 -6.76 21.30 6.55
N ALA A 314 -7.42 20.66 5.57
CA ALA A 314 -7.63 19.21 5.57
C ALA A 314 -6.31 18.44 5.56
N GLY A 315 -5.33 18.89 4.78
CA GLY A 315 -3.97 18.33 4.78
C GLY A 315 -3.25 18.52 6.12
N LEU A 316 -3.33 19.72 6.69
CA LEU A 316 -2.70 20.03 7.98
C LEU A 316 -3.29 19.23 9.14
N VAL A 317 -4.57 18.88 9.10
CA VAL A 317 -5.21 17.99 10.08
C VAL A 317 -4.56 16.61 10.09
N SER A 318 -4.21 16.07 8.93
CA SER A 318 -3.63 14.73 8.79
C SER A 318 -2.13 14.68 9.08
N LEU A 319 -1.43 15.82 8.98
CA LEU A 319 0.03 15.88 9.06
C LEU A 319 0.60 15.44 10.42
N PRO A 320 0.11 15.91 11.60
CA PRO A 320 0.66 15.52 12.90
C PRO A 320 0.55 14.00 13.14
N GLY A 321 -0.58 13.40 12.76
CA GLY A 321 -0.81 11.96 12.87
C GLY A 321 0.14 11.16 11.97
N GLY A 322 0.34 11.58 10.72
CA GLY A 322 1.28 10.94 9.78
C GLY A 322 2.72 11.01 10.28
N VAL A 323 3.16 12.16 10.79
CA VAL A 323 4.50 12.32 11.37
C VAL A 323 4.66 11.43 12.61
N LEU A 324 3.67 11.42 13.52
CA LEU A 324 3.70 10.57 14.71
C LEU A 324 3.75 9.09 14.34
N MET A 325 2.95 8.64 13.38
CA MET A 325 2.98 7.26 12.89
C MET A 325 4.36 6.89 12.36
N GLY A 326 4.99 7.78 11.58
CA GLY A 326 6.35 7.58 11.07
C GLY A 326 7.39 7.45 12.19
N VAL A 327 7.41 8.39 13.14
CA VAL A 327 8.35 8.38 14.27
C VAL A 327 8.11 7.20 15.22
N ALA A 328 6.85 6.84 15.45
CA ALA A 328 6.49 5.71 16.31
C ALA A 328 6.87 4.35 15.69
N GLY A 329 6.88 4.22 14.35
CA GLY A 329 7.13 2.96 13.65
C GLY A 329 8.36 2.19 14.15
N PRO A 330 9.58 2.76 14.15
CA PRO A 330 10.78 2.09 14.66
C PRO A 330 10.73 1.76 16.15
N LEU A 331 10.05 2.59 16.96
CA LEU A 331 9.87 2.35 18.41
C LEU A 331 8.93 1.17 18.64
N VAL A 332 7.81 1.14 17.94
CA VAL A 332 6.83 0.04 17.94
C VAL A 332 7.51 -1.24 17.46
N GLY A 333 8.33 -1.16 16.39
CA GLY A 333 9.08 -2.31 15.89
C GLY A 333 10.05 -2.91 16.90
N ARG A 334 10.80 -2.06 17.61
CA ARG A 334 11.69 -2.53 18.72
C ARG A 334 10.88 -3.14 19.87
N ALA A 335 9.73 -2.55 20.20
CA ALA A 335 8.85 -3.09 21.24
C ALA A 335 8.27 -4.44 20.81
N TYR A 336 7.93 -4.62 19.52
CA TYR A 336 7.52 -5.91 18.97
C TYR A 336 8.63 -6.97 19.09
N ASP A 337 9.86 -6.64 18.73
CA ASP A 337 11.00 -7.57 18.80
C ASP A 337 11.24 -8.08 20.23
N ARG A 338 10.87 -7.29 21.26
CA ARG A 338 11.01 -7.64 22.69
C ARG A 338 9.79 -8.35 23.28
N HIS A 339 8.57 -7.89 22.94
CA HIS A 339 7.35 -8.28 23.66
C HIS A 339 6.34 -9.04 22.77
N GLY A 340 6.56 -9.11 21.45
CA GLY A 340 5.65 -9.75 20.52
C GLY A 340 4.47 -8.88 20.09
N ALA A 341 3.59 -9.42 19.21
CA ALA A 341 2.53 -8.67 18.55
C ALA A 341 1.41 -8.24 19.51
N ARG A 342 0.93 -9.14 20.39
CA ARG A 342 -0.28 -8.94 21.18
C ARG A 342 -0.23 -7.70 22.08
N VAL A 343 0.91 -7.44 22.71
CA VAL A 343 1.11 -6.32 23.63
C VAL A 343 0.94 -4.96 22.93
N LEU A 344 1.18 -4.91 21.63
CA LEU A 344 1.06 -3.69 20.83
C LEU A 344 -0.24 -3.63 20.04
N VAL A 345 -0.67 -4.75 19.45
CA VAL A 345 -1.85 -4.80 18.58
C VAL A 345 -3.14 -4.59 19.39
N VAL A 346 -3.24 -5.13 20.61
CA VAL A 346 -4.43 -4.94 21.44
C VAL A 346 -4.63 -3.46 21.81
N PRO A 347 -3.68 -2.75 22.44
CA PRO A 347 -3.88 -1.33 22.72
C PRO A 347 -3.97 -0.49 21.43
N GLY A 348 -3.25 -0.86 20.36
CA GLY A 348 -3.34 -0.21 19.05
C GLY A 348 -4.75 -0.30 18.45
N SER A 349 -5.39 -1.46 18.51
CA SER A 349 -6.77 -1.65 18.04
C SER A 349 -7.79 -0.89 18.89
N ILE A 350 -7.57 -0.80 20.20
CA ILE A 350 -8.41 0.02 21.12
C ILE A 350 -8.27 1.50 20.75
N LEU A 351 -7.05 2.00 20.53
CA LEU A 351 -6.84 3.39 20.11
C LEU A 351 -7.51 3.68 18.77
N LEU A 352 -7.40 2.76 17.80
CA LEU A 352 -8.11 2.85 16.53
C LEU A 352 -9.62 2.93 16.73
N PHE A 353 -10.20 2.03 17.54
CA PHE A 353 -11.63 2.00 17.83
C PHE A 353 -12.09 3.29 18.51
N VAL A 354 -11.37 3.76 19.53
CA VAL A 354 -11.69 5.01 20.24
C VAL A 354 -11.64 6.21 19.29
N ALA A 355 -10.65 6.28 18.40
CA ALA A 355 -10.57 7.34 17.41
C ALA A 355 -11.75 7.29 16.43
N LEU A 356 -12.13 6.09 15.96
CA LEU A 356 -13.28 5.94 15.06
C LEU A 356 -14.61 6.30 15.74
N CYS A 357 -14.77 5.99 17.04
CA CYS A 357 -15.87 6.49 17.84
C CYS A 357 -15.82 8.03 17.99
N GLY A 358 -14.62 8.60 18.20
CA GLY A 358 -14.43 10.04 18.27
C GLY A 358 -14.87 10.75 16.98
N TYR A 359 -14.56 10.19 15.81
CA TYR A 359 -15.10 10.73 14.55
C TYR A 359 -16.63 10.66 14.48
N ALA A 360 -17.23 9.58 15.00
CA ALA A 360 -18.68 9.43 15.02
C ALA A 360 -19.40 10.42 15.97
N THR A 361 -18.70 11.08 16.89
CA THR A 361 -19.27 12.12 17.76
C THR A 361 -19.10 13.54 17.23
N MET A 362 -18.38 13.73 16.12
CA MET A 362 -18.11 15.05 15.55
C MET A 362 -19.37 15.72 14.97
N SER A 363 -19.40 17.06 15.01
CA SER A 363 -20.50 17.90 14.56
C SER A 363 -19.99 19.10 13.77
N GLN A 364 -20.89 19.91 13.18
CA GLN A 364 -20.52 21.15 12.48
C GLN A 364 -19.77 22.15 13.36
N GLY A 365 -19.92 22.07 14.68
CA GLY A 365 -19.25 22.95 15.64
C GLY A 365 -17.95 22.39 16.21
N THR A 366 -17.49 21.20 15.78
CA THR A 366 -16.27 20.57 16.30
C THR A 366 -15.03 21.42 15.98
N PRO A 367 -14.23 21.79 17.00
CA PRO A 367 -13.03 22.58 16.79
C PRO A 367 -11.94 21.74 16.10
N LEU A 368 -11.13 22.38 15.24
CA LEU A 368 -10.10 21.69 14.44
C LEU A 368 -9.07 20.92 15.30
N TRP A 369 -8.75 21.41 16.51
CA TRP A 369 -7.81 20.72 17.39
C TRP A 369 -8.31 19.35 17.82
N GLU A 370 -9.63 19.19 18.03
CA GLU A 370 -10.24 17.91 18.39
C GLU A 370 -10.12 16.91 17.22
N LEU A 371 -10.37 17.38 15.99
CA LEU A 371 -10.19 16.59 14.77
C LEU A 371 -8.73 16.15 14.62
N VAL A 372 -7.77 17.06 14.84
CA VAL A 372 -6.33 16.75 14.83
C VAL A 372 -5.97 15.72 15.91
N ALA A 373 -6.53 15.85 17.12
CA ALA A 373 -6.29 14.91 18.20
C ALA A 373 -6.81 13.50 17.87
N VAL A 374 -8.04 13.40 17.39
CA VAL A 374 -8.65 12.11 16.98
C VAL A 374 -7.87 11.47 15.83
N GLN A 375 -7.49 12.26 14.80
CA GLN A 375 -6.66 11.78 13.69
C GLN A 375 -5.30 11.27 14.19
N THR A 376 -4.69 11.97 15.12
CA THR A 376 -3.38 11.59 15.69
C THR A 376 -3.47 10.31 16.50
N VAL A 377 -4.52 10.14 17.30
CA VAL A 377 -4.80 8.89 18.06
C VAL A 377 -5.02 7.73 17.10
N MET A 378 -5.78 7.93 16.02
CA MET A 378 -6.00 6.91 14.99
C MET A 378 -4.68 6.46 14.35
N MET A 379 -3.83 7.40 13.95
CA MET A 379 -2.53 7.11 13.32
C MET A 379 -1.58 6.39 14.27
N LEU A 380 -1.59 6.74 15.56
CA LEU A 380 -0.83 6.01 16.59
C LEU A 380 -1.34 4.58 16.74
N GLY A 381 -2.66 4.37 16.82
CA GLY A 381 -3.27 3.05 16.86
C GLY A 381 -2.87 2.18 15.66
N LEU A 382 -2.93 2.74 14.45
CA LEU A 382 -2.51 2.06 13.21
C LEU A 382 -1.02 1.73 13.21
N SER A 383 -0.15 2.63 13.71
CA SER A 383 1.28 2.34 13.85
C SER A 383 1.54 1.14 14.76
N MET A 384 0.83 1.08 15.91
CA MET A 384 0.92 -0.03 16.86
C MET A 384 0.34 -1.34 16.32
N MET A 385 -0.48 -1.29 15.28
CA MET A 385 -1.04 -2.47 14.61
C MET A 385 -0.20 -2.92 13.41
N PHE A 386 0.08 -2.03 12.45
CA PHE A 386 0.62 -2.44 11.15
C PHE A 386 2.03 -3.02 11.25
N THR A 387 2.94 -2.37 11.97
CA THR A 387 4.33 -2.85 12.11
C THR A 387 4.39 -4.26 12.72
N PRO A 388 3.76 -4.54 13.89
CA PRO A 388 3.74 -5.88 14.46
C PRO A 388 3.03 -6.91 13.59
N LEU A 389 1.88 -6.57 13.01
CA LEU A 389 1.08 -7.50 12.22
C LEU A 389 1.79 -7.92 10.93
N MET A 390 2.42 -6.98 10.21
CA MET A 390 3.19 -7.28 9.01
C MET A 390 4.42 -8.14 9.34
N THR A 391 5.11 -7.82 10.43
CA THR A 391 6.28 -8.59 10.87
C THR A 391 5.89 -9.99 11.31
N ASP A 392 4.79 -10.15 12.06
CA ASP A 392 4.29 -11.43 12.56
C ASP A 392 3.75 -12.30 11.42
N ALA A 393 3.01 -11.70 10.48
CA ALA A 393 2.49 -12.40 9.30
C ALA A 393 3.60 -13.02 8.47
N LEU A 394 4.62 -12.24 8.12
CA LEU A 394 5.72 -12.74 7.30
C LEU A 394 6.69 -13.59 8.09
N GLY A 395 6.95 -13.25 9.36
CA GLY A 395 7.95 -13.91 10.21
C GLY A 395 7.63 -15.37 10.54
N VAL A 396 6.37 -15.80 10.48
CA VAL A 396 5.96 -17.19 10.72
C VAL A 396 6.16 -18.09 9.50
N LEU A 397 6.33 -17.48 8.31
CA LEU A 397 6.47 -18.24 7.07
C LEU A 397 7.89 -18.79 6.91
N PRO A 398 8.07 -19.94 6.24
CA PRO A 398 9.37 -20.39 5.78
C PRO A 398 9.86 -19.51 4.62
N ASP A 399 11.18 -19.46 4.41
CA ASP A 399 11.84 -18.56 3.44
C ASP A 399 11.26 -18.65 2.04
N ARG A 400 10.93 -19.87 1.58
CA ARG A 400 10.31 -20.13 0.28
C ARG A 400 8.95 -19.45 0.09
N LEU A 401 8.23 -19.11 1.19
CA LEU A 401 6.91 -18.48 1.14
C LEU A 401 6.95 -16.96 1.37
N TYR A 402 8.09 -16.33 1.68
CA TYR A 402 8.15 -14.89 1.94
C TYR A 402 7.67 -14.05 0.76
N SER A 403 8.05 -14.41 -0.47
CA SER A 403 7.63 -13.69 -1.68
C SER A 403 6.12 -13.82 -1.93
N HIS A 404 5.54 -15.00 -1.76
CA HIS A 404 4.11 -15.21 -1.88
C HIS A 404 3.34 -14.55 -0.74
N GLY A 405 3.81 -14.66 0.49
CA GLY A 405 3.22 -14.00 1.66
C GLY A 405 3.20 -12.48 1.51
N SER A 406 4.28 -11.87 1.06
CA SER A 406 4.35 -10.42 0.83
C SER A 406 3.44 -9.97 -0.32
N ALA A 407 3.36 -10.75 -1.40
CA ALA A 407 2.44 -10.48 -2.51
C ALA A 407 0.97 -10.57 -2.07
N ILE A 408 0.58 -11.61 -1.32
CA ILE A 408 -0.77 -11.76 -0.75
C ILE A 408 -1.10 -10.57 0.15
N LEU A 409 -0.19 -10.22 1.07
CA LEU A 409 -0.37 -9.15 2.03
C LEU A 409 -0.59 -7.81 1.30
N THR A 410 0.25 -7.47 0.35
CA THR A 410 0.15 -6.22 -0.41
C THR A 410 -1.08 -6.20 -1.33
N THR A 411 -1.44 -7.33 -1.96
CA THR A 411 -2.65 -7.44 -2.78
C THR A 411 -3.90 -7.18 -1.95
N LEU A 412 -4.00 -7.83 -0.77
CA LEU A 412 -5.17 -7.66 0.09
C LEU A 412 -5.24 -6.28 0.75
N GLN A 413 -4.12 -5.61 0.97
CA GLN A 413 -4.10 -4.19 1.37
C GLN A 413 -4.75 -3.30 0.30
N GLN A 414 -4.45 -3.51 -0.98
CA GLN A 414 -5.06 -2.74 -2.07
C GLN A 414 -6.57 -3.00 -2.18
N VAL A 415 -6.98 -4.26 -2.12
CA VAL A 415 -8.41 -4.62 -2.11
C VAL A 415 -9.12 -4.03 -0.89
N ALA A 416 -8.49 -4.08 0.30
CA ALA A 416 -9.02 -3.50 1.53
C ALA A 416 -9.17 -1.98 1.44
N GLY A 417 -8.18 -1.29 0.85
CA GLY A 417 -8.24 0.14 0.60
C GLY A 417 -9.43 0.51 -0.30
N ALA A 418 -9.59 -0.20 -1.42
CA ALA A 418 -10.71 0.00 -2.34
C ALA A 418 -12.06 -0.30 -1.66
N ALA A 419 -12.14 -1.41 -0.89
CA ALA A 419 -13.35 -1.81 -0.18
C ALA A 419 -13.73 -0.79 0.93
N GLY A 420 -12.74 -0.31 1.69
CA GLY A 420 -12.94 0.71 2.71
C GLY A 420 -13.48 2.00 2.11
N THR A 421 -12.81 2.51 1.07
CA THR A 421 -13.25 3.68 0.32
C THR A 421 -14.68 3.53 -0.18
N ALA A 422 -14.98 2.43 -0.89
CA ALA A 422 -16.31 2.17 -1.44
C ALA A 422 -17.38 2.09 -0.35
N LEU A 423 -17.10 1.39 0.74
CA LEU A 423 -18.02 1.22 1.85
C LEU A 423 -18.39 2.57 2.48
N PHE A 424 -17.38 3.37 2.84
CA PHE A 424 -17.64 4.65 3.54
C PHE A 424 -18.32 5.67 2.63
N VAL A 425 -17.89 5.79 1.37
CA VAL A 425 -18.54 6.69 0.40
C VAL A 425 -19.97 6.25 0.12
N THR A 426 -20.23 4.95 -0.03
CA THR A 426 -21.59 4.42 -0.27
C THR A 426 -22.50 4.66 0.94
N VAL A 427 -22.03 4.38 2.17
CA VAL A 427 -22.80 4.62 3.39
C VAL A 427 -23.11 6.11 3.54
N MET A 428 -22.09 6.96 3.37
CA MET A 428 -22.25 8.41 3.41
C MET A 428 -23.30 8.89 2.39
N ALA A 429 -23.19 8.45 1.13
CA ALA A 429 -24.09 8.86 0.07
C ALA A 429 -25.56 8.44 0.31
N ARG A 430 -25.77 7.25 0.90
CA ARG A 430 -27.12 6.74 1.21
C ARG A 430 -27.75 7.39 2.44
N ALA A 431 -26.95 7.84 3.38
CA ALA A 431 -27.42 8.49 4.61
C ALA A 431 -27.48 10.02 4.49
N SER A 432 -26.89 10.60 3.44
CA SER A 432 -27.01 12.05 3.14
C SER A 432 -28.45 12.41 2.78
N VAL A 433 -28.96 13.48 3.37
CA VAL A 433 -30.29 14.04 3.11
C VAL A 433 -30.25 15.01 1.93
N SER A 434 -29.12 15.66 1.71
CA SER A 434 -28.88 16.62 0.63
C SER A 434 -28.55 15.89 -0.67
N ASP A 435 -29.33 16.14 -1.74
CA ASP A 435 -29.05 15.60 -3.08
C ASP A 435 -27.68 16.09 -3.58
N GLY A 436 -26.70 15.19 -3.58
CA GLY A 436 -25.41 15.37 -4.27
C GLY A 436 -24.24 15.93 -3.46
N ALA A 437 -24.42 16.51 -2.26
CA ALA A 437 -23.33 16.99 -1.41
C ALA A 437 -23.16 16.14 -0.14
N PRO A 438 -21.91 15.92 0.37
CA PRO A 438 -21.69 15.36 1.69
C PRO A 438 -22.31 16.25 2.77
N ASP A 439 -23.16 15.68 3.59
CA ASP A 439 -23.75 16.36 4.73
C ASP A 439 -23.39 15.65 6.05
N MET A 440 -23.74 16.28 7.17
CA MET A 440 -23.40 15.75 8.49
C MET A 440 -24.00 14.37 8.78
N PRO A 441 -25.30 14.08 8.45
CA PRO A 441 -25.88 12.75 8.61
C PRO A 441 -25.12 11.65 7.86
N GLY A 442 -24.74 11.93 6.60
CA GLY A 442 -23.97 10.99 5.79
C GLY A 442 -22.59 10.69 6.35
N VAL A 443 -21.86 11.75 6.75
CA VAL A 443 -20.52 11.61 7.35
C VAL A 443 -20.60 10.86 8.69
N HIS A 444 -21.59 11.18 9.52
CA HIS A 444 -21.83 10.49 10.80
C HIS A 444 -22.10 8.99 10.59
N ALA A 445 -22.99 8.62 9.67
CA ALA A 445 -23.29 7.23 9.35
C ALA A 445 -22.03 6.46 8.90
N ALA A 446 -21.19 7.07 8.06
CA ALA A 446 -19.93 6.47 7.62
C ALA A 446 -18.97 6.21 8.80
N PHE A 447 -18.83 7.16 9.74
CA PHE A 447 -17.98 6.97 10.92
C PHE A 447 -18.54 5.97 11.93
N VAL A 448 -19.86 5.83 12.06
CA VAL A 448 -20.49 4.77 12.87
C VAL A 448 -20.14 3.38 12.31
N VAL A 449 -20.21 3.21 10.98
CA VAL A 449 -19.78 1.96 10.33
C VAL A 449 -18.28 1.75 10.50
N ALA A 450 -17.46 2.81 10.45
CA ALA A 450 -16.03 2.73 10.73
C ALA A 450 -15.76 2.25 12.18
N ALA A 451 -16.51 2.76 13.16
CA ALA A 451 -16.40 2.33 14.55
C ALA A 451 -16.77 0.84 14.71
N ALA A 452 -17.80 0.34 14.01
CA ALA A 452 -18.12 -1.08 14.01
C ALA A 452 -16.97 -1.95 13.46
N ILE A 453 -16.30 -1.49 12.39
CA ILE A 453 -15.10 -2.15 11.84
C ILE A 453 -13.96 -2.11 12.87
N GLY A 454 -13.77 -0.98 13.58
CA GLY A 454 -12.80 -0.86 14.67
C GLY A 454 -13.06 -1.83 15.81
N ALA A 455 -14.33 -2.07 16.17
CA ALA A 455 -14.70 -3.07 17.18
C ALA A 455 -14.30 -4.50 16.75
N VAL A 456 -14.48 -4.84 15.46
CA VAL A 456 -13.98 -6.12 14.90
C VAL A 456 -12.47 -6.23 15.03
N ALA A 457 -11.72 -5.14 14.78
CA ALA A 457 -10.27 -5.11 14.99
C ALA A 457 -9.89 -5.39 16.44
N VAL A 458 -10.59 -4.80 17.42
CA VAL A 458 -10.34 -5.05 18.86
C VAL A 458 -10.55 -6.53 19.19
N VAL A 459 -11.67 -7.12 18.78
CA VAL A 459 -11.94 -8.54 19.02
C VAL A 459 -10.88 -9.43 18.36
N GLY A 460 -10.54 -9.14 17.09
CA GLY A 460 -9.51 -9.87 16.34
C GLY A 460 -8.12 -9.77 16.98
N ALA A 461 -7.78 -8.64 17.62
CA ALA A 461 -6.48 -8.42 18.25
C ALA A 461 -6.17 -9.41 19.38
N PHE A 462 -7.18 -9.92 20.07
CA PHE A 462 -6.99 -10.93 21.12
C PHE A 462 -6.54 -12.29 20.60
N PHE A 463 -6.71 -12.56 19.30
CA PHE A 463 -6.26 -13.81 18.65
C PHE A 463 -4.82 -13.73 18.16
N THR A 464 -4.14 -12.58 18.28
CA THR A 464 -2.73 -12.41 17.90
C THR A 464 -1.79 -13.14 18.85
N ALA A 465 -0.60 -13.47 18.36
CA ALA A 465 0.40 -14.22 19.12
C ALA A 465 1.00 -13.38 20.25
N SER A 466 1.20 -14.01 21.42
CA SER A 466 1.78 -13.36 22.60
C SER A 466 3.30 -13.32 22.59
N ARG A 467 3.97 -14.11 21.74
CA ARG A 467 5.44 -14.18 21.65
C ARG A 467 5.89 -13.81 20.23
N PRO A 468 7.07 -13.20 20.09
CA PRO A 468 7.65 -12.97 18.77
C PRO A 468 7.74 -14.28 17.97
N SER A 469 7.66 -14.20 16.65
CA SER A 469 7.72 -15.39 15.81
C SER A 469 9.13 -15.98 15.86
N PRO A 470 9.30 -17.27 16.21
CA PRO A 470 10.59 -17.92 16.08
C PRO A 470 10.96 -18.02 14.59
N ALA A 471 12.23 -17.80 14.27
CA ALA A 471 12.74 -17.98 12.92
C ALA A 471 12.51 -19.43 12.46
N GLY A 472 11.75 -19.64 11.37
CA GLY A 472 11.54 -20.96 10.78
C GLY A 472 10.53 -21.84 11.54
N GLY A 473 9.39 -21.32 11.92
CA GLY A 473 8.37 -22.06 12.67
C GLY A 473 7.84 -23.28 11.93
N THR A 474 7.95 -24.47 12.57
CA THR A 474 7.19 -25.65 12.18
C THR A 474 5.69 -25.35 12.23
N PRO A 475 4.89 -25.83 11.27
CA PRO A 475 3.43 -25.68 11.34
C PRO A 475 2.93 -26.35 12.64
N VAL A 476 2.26 -25.55 13.47
CA VAL A 476 1.53 -26.09 14.62
C VAL A 476 0.20 -26.59 14.07
N HIS A 477 0.05 -27.91 14.05
CA HIS A 477 -1.21 -28.60 13.73
C HIS A 477 -2.30 -28.25 14.73
#